data_e43b401a3014d314dac713824cb50313
#
_entry.id   e43b401a3014d314dac713824cb50313
#
_cell.length_a   1.000
_cell.length_b   1.000
_cell.length_c   1.000
_cell.angle_alpha   90.00
_cell.angle_beta   90.00
_cell.angle_gamma   90.00
#
_symmetry.space_group_name_H-M   'P 1'
#
loop_
_entity.id
_entity.type
_entity.pdbx_description
1 polymer ?
#
loop_
_entity_poly.entity_id
_entity_poly.type
_entity_poly.pdbx_seq_one_letter_code
_entity_poly.pdbx_strand_id
1 'polypeptide(L)'
;MVQSLSQLQGPVSNMSFIIGRAVAKARGKLAFSQGRGLSGLAFDKYPFLARLGLKEDNLGCWNGKEWVGNGVSHTAKNPATGESVASVKFGDVNDYETCLANMEEAEESWMMTPAPVRGDIVRQIGLKLRDHKDDLGALISLEMGKIKSEGLGEVQEFIDMADLACGMSRQLPGQVLPSEREEHAMLECWNPLGKIGIISAFNFPCAVHGWNTSVNLICGNTQIWKGASSSSLVSIAQTKLIAEVIQDNNKNGGIATLCQGPGSSVGQTLIDDERLKLISFTGSSSIGKTVASSVSGRFGRTILELGGNNAVIVMDDADIEVALSSVLFAAAGTAGQRCTTLRRLVLHEKIYDKFVNSLVSAYKVTSVTKTTLSLTTNMQMC
;
A
#
# COMPACT_ATOMS: atom_id res chain seq x y z
N MET A 1 0.65 -21.62 -36.18
CA MET A 1 2.04 -21.73 -36.62
C MET A 1 2.91 -21.05 -35.60
N VAL A 2 3.47 -21.84 -34.68
CA VAL A 2 4.45 -21.37 -33.69
C VAL A 2 5.81 -21.77 -34.24
N GLN A 3 6.58 -20.82 -34.73
CA GLN A 3 7.99 -21.05 -35.07
C GLN A 3 8.87 -20.54 -33.94
N SER A 4 9.71 -21.41 -33.42
CA SER A 4 10.64 -21.23 -32.32
C SER A 4 11.70 -20.16 -32.61
N LEU A 5 11.87 -19.22 -31.66
CA LEU A 5 12.98 -18.25 -31.61
C LEU A 5 14.26 -18.91 -31.06
N SER A 6 14.86 -19.85 -31.78
CA SER A 6 16.10 -20.51 -31.36
C SER A 6 17.33 -20.20 -32.22
N GLN A 7 17.32 -19.11 -33.01
CA GLN A 7 18.48 -18.73 -33.84
C GLN A 7 18.79 -17.24 -33.76
N LEU A 8 19.24 -16.76 -32.62
CA LEU A 8 20.03 -15.53 -32.49
C LEU A 8 21.10 -15.76 -31.40
N GLN A 9 22.07 -16.61 -31.73
CA GLN A 9 23.34 -16.70 -31.00
C GLN A 9 24.41 -15.91 -31.77
N GLY A 10 24.56 -14.62 -31.44
CA GLY A 10 25.77 -13.84 -31.67
C GLY A 10 26.49 -13.61 -30.36
N PRO A 11 27.81 -13.42 -30.31
CA PRO A 11 28.56 -13.46 -29.05
C PRO A 11 28.25 -12.22 -28.18
N VAL A 12 27.51 -12.42 -27.10
CA VAL A 12 27.33 -11.44 -26.01
C VAL A 12 28.49 -11.61 -25.03
N SER A 13 29.66 -11.10 -25.40
CA SER A 13 30.78 -10.93 -24.48
C SER A 13 30.87 -9.45 -24.11
N ASN A 14 30.76 -9.16 -22.82
CA ASN A 14 31.00 -7.88 -22.15
C ASN A 14 29.87 -6.82 -22.19
N MET A 15 28.72 -7.13 -21.57
CA MET A 15 27.85 -6.09 -21.01
C MET A 15 28.03 -6.10 -19.48
N SER A 16 28.98 -5.31 -19.00
CA SER A 16 29.25 -5.13 -17.57
C SER A 16 28.18 -4.29 -16.89
N PHE A 17 27.64 -4.82 -15.80
CA PHE A 17 26.76 -4.17 -14.85
C PHE A 17 27.36 -2.88 -14.27
N ILE A 18 26.86 -1.69 -14.62
CA ILE A 18 27.34 -0.39 -14.10
C ILE A 18 26.33 0.31 -13.19
N ILE A 19 25.23 -0.26 -12.79
CA ILE A 19 24.31 0.40 -11.84
C ILE A 19 24.46 -0.07 -10.40
N GLY A 20 25.28 -1.09 -10.11
CA GLY A 20 25.44 -1.67 -8.76
C GLY A 20 26.52 -1.05 -7.88
N ARG A 21 27.38 -0.15 -8.35
CA ARG A 21 28.58 0.28 -7.59
C ARG A 21 28.68 1.74 -7.15
N ALA A 22 27.78 2.62 -7.56
CA ALA A 22 27.85 4.03 -7.17
C ALA A 22 27.24 4.34 -5.78
N VAL A 23 26.49 3.43 -5.16
CA VAL A 23 25.83 3.64 -3.85
C VAL A 23 26.64 3.11 -2.67
N ALA A 24 27.72 2.36 -2.89
CA ALA A 24 28.42 1.64 -1.83
C ALA A 24 29.58 2.40 -1.13
N LYS A 25 29.83 3.67 -1.44
CA LYS A 25 31.03 4.38 -0.93
C LYS A 25 30.79 5.56 0.03
N ALA A 26 29.57 5.72 0.53
CA ALA A 26 29.24 6.72 1.57
C ALA A 26 28.86 6.07 2.91
N ARG A 27 29.62 5.07 3.38
CA ARG A 27 29.51 4.60 4.77
C ARG A 27 30.50 5.37 5.66
N GLY A 28 30.13 6.61 6.01
CA GLY A 28 30.68 7.27 7.18
C GLY A 28 30.12 6.62 8.44
N LYS A 29 30.99 6.19 9.36
CA LYS A 29 30.62 5.69 10.68
C LYS A 29 29.92 6.79 11.47
N LEU A 30 28.59 6.75 11.55
CA LEU A 30 27.84 7.53 12.52
C LEU A 30 27.79 6.73 13.82
N ALA A 31 28.45 7.23 14.84
CA ALA A 31 28.36 6.71 16.21
C ALA A 31 26.92 6.92 16.72
N PHE A 32 26.26 5.84 17.10
CA PHE A 32 24.96 5.91 17.77
C PHE A 32 25.17 6.42 19.20
N SER A 33 24.80 7.67 19.47
CA SER A 33 24.54 8.13 20.84
C SER A 33 23.12 7.70 21.23
N GLN A 34 22.98 6.98 22.32
CA GLN A 34 21.68 6.72 22.96
C GLN A 34 21.12 8.06 23.44
N GLY A 35 20.15 8.59 22.71
CA GLY A 35 19.51 9.88 23.00
C GLY A 35 18.23 9.70 23.84
N ARG A 36 18.15 10.50 24.88
CA ARG A 36 16.98 10.75 25.72
C ARG A 36 15.78 11.23 24.88
N GLY A 37 14.55 10.97 25.37
CA GLY A 37 13.24 11.31 24.85
C GLY A 37 13.17 12.52 23.89
N LEU A 38 13.11 12.21 22.59
CA LEU A 38 13.02 13.21 21.49
C LEU A 38 11.61 13.29 20.87
N SER A 39 10.61 12.68 21.52
CA SER A 39 9.28 12.57 20.95
C SER A 39 8.50 13.90 20.91
N GLY A 40 8.62 14.77 21.91
CA GLY A 40 7.92 16.07 21.95
C GLY A 40 8.26 16.99 20.77
N LEU A 41 9.53 17.00 20.35
CA LEU A 41 10.01 17.85 19.25
C LEU A 41 9.41 17.50 17.88
N ALA A 42 9.02 16.25 17.64
CA ALA A 42 8.44 15.84 16.37
C ALA A 42 7.02 16.39 16.17
N PHE A 43 6.20 16.44 17.24
CA PHE A 43 4.83 16.95 17.18
C PHE A 43 4.79 18.48 17.04
N ASP A 44 5.74 19.21 17.64
CA ASP A 44 5.91 20.64 17.40
C ASP A 44 6.34 20.93 15.96
N LYS A 45 7.25 20.10 15.41
CA LYS A 45 7.76 20.23 14.04
C LYS A 45 6.72 19.82 12.98
N TYR A 46 5.85 18.88 13.30
CA TYR A 46 4.86 18.28 12.40
C TYR A 46 3.44 18.29 13.01
N PRO A 47 2.78 19.46 13.10
CA PRO A 47 1.47 19.59 13.77
C PRO A 47 0.36 18.73 13.16
N PHE A 48 0.49 18.30 11.90
CA PHE A 48 -0.46 17.40 11.27
C PHE A 48 -0.55 16.01 11.96
N LEU A 49 0.48 15.58 12.69
CA LEU A 49 0.43 14.33 13.47
C LEU A 49 -0.69 14.37 14.49
N ALA A 50 -0.78 15.47 15.26
CA ALA A 50 -1.83 15.66 16.25
C ALA A 50 -3.23 15.80 15.60
N ARG A 51 -3.34 16.49 14.46
CA ARG A 51 -4.61 16.63 13.71
C ARG A 51 -5.14 15.29 13.17
N LEU A 52 -4.23 14.35 12.85
CA LEU A 52 -4.57 12.97 12.50
C LEU A 52 -4.84 12.08 13.73
N GLY A 53 -4.91 12.66 14.95
CA GLY A 53 -5.15 11.93 16.18
C GLY A 53 -3.99 11.04 16.63
N LEU A 54 -2.78 11.24 16.09
CA LEU A 54 -1.58 10.55 16.54
C LEU A 54 -1.04 11.18 17.82
N LYS A 55 -0.28 10.39 18.58
CA LYS A 55 0.38 10.77 19.84
C LYS A 55 1.84 10.36 19.77
N GLU A 56 2.64 10.79 20.76
CA GLU A 56 4.02 10.32 20.90
C GLU A 56 4.10 8.81 21.06
N ASP A 57 3.16 8.24 21.82
CA ASP A 57 2.96 6.81 22.00
C ASP A 57 1.59 6.40 21.46
N ASN A 58 1.59 5.48 20.49
CA ASN A 58 0.38 5.01 19.85
C ASN A 58 0.20 3.51 20.07
N LEU A 59 -1.07 3.08 20.12
CA LEU A 59 -1.45 1.68 20.10
C LEU A 59 -1.64 1.24 18.64
N GLY A 60 -1.11 0.09 18.28
CA GLY A 60 -1.03 -0.37 16.88
C GLY A 60 -2.16 -1.32 16.46
N CYS A 61 -3.11 -1.61 17.32
CA CYS A 61 -4.23 -2.48 17.00
C CYS A 61 -5.56 -1.79 17.31
N TRP A 62 -6.42 -1.71 16.30
CA TRP A 62 -7.84 -1.35 16.41
C TRP A 62 -8.67 -2.62 16.30
N ASN A 63 -9.23 -3.08 17.40
CA ASN A 63 -9.99 -4.33 17.43
C ASN A 63 -11.47 -4.17 17.03
N GLY A 64 -11.88 -2.98 16.62
CA GLY A 64 -13.26 -2.65 16.26
C GLY A 64 -14.06 -1.99 17.40
N LYS A 65 -13.58 -2.04 18.62
CA LYS A 65 -14.19 -1.41 19.82
C LYS A 65 -13.25 -0.40 20.48
N GLU A 66 -11.97 -0.74 20.56
CA GLU A 66 -10.94 0.07 21.22
C GLU A 66 -9.56 -0.13 20.59
N TRP A 67 -8.67 0.82 20.86
CA TRP A 67 -7.26 0.71 20.51
C TRP A 67 -6.51 -0.07 21.59
N VAL A 68 -5.77 -1.11 21.18
CA VAL A 68 -4.95 -1.96 22.05
C VAL A 68 -3.56 -2.16 21.47
N GLY A 69 -2.65 -2.76 22.24
CA GLY A 69 -1.32 -3.09 21.79
C GLY A 69 -0.54 -3.81 22.87
N ASN A 70 -0.46 -5.14 22.76
CA ASN A 70 0.20 -6.03 23.73
C ASN A 70 1.50 -6.63 23.20
N GLY A 71 1.82 -6.39 21.92
CA GLY A 71 3.02 -6.88 21.26
C GLY A 71 4.26 -6.02 21.51
N VAL A 72 5.23 -6.11 20.62
CA VAL A 72 6.50 -5.39 20.68
C VAL A 72 6.33 -3.91 20.38
N SER A 73 7.18 -3.07 20.96
CA SER A 73 7.23 -1.64 20.63
C SER A 73 8.07 -1.41 19.38
N HIS A 74 7.60 -0.53 18.52
CA HIS A 74 8.27 -0.09 17.31
C HIS A 74 8.43 1.43 17.33
N THR A 75 9.58 1.93 16.88
CA THR A 75 9.82 3.36 16.72
C THR A 75 9.75 3.73 15.26
N ALA A 76 8.73 4.50 14.88
CA ALA A 76 8.61 5.09 13.55
C ALA A 76 9.68 6.18 13.38
N LYS A 77 10.34 6.20 12.22
CA LYS A 77 11.45 7.12 11.92
C LYS A 77 11.23 7.82 10.59
N ASN A 78 11.68 9.05 10.52
CA ASN A 78 11.82 9.75 9.25
C ASN A 78 13.02 9.14 8.48
N PRO A 79 12.82 8.51 7.32
CA PRO A 79 13.90 7.86 6.57
C PRO A 79 14.93 8.85 6.00
N ALA A 80 14.57 10.14 5.83
CA ALA A 80 15.47 11.16 5.32
C ALA A 80 16.49 11.64 6.37
N THR A 81 16.11 11.64 7.66
CA THR A 81 16.95 12.16 8.75
C THR A 81 17.40 11.08 9.74
N GLY A 82 16.67 9.96 9.81
CA GLY A 82 16.84 8.92 10.83
C GLY A 82 16.25 9.30 12.19
N GLU A 83 15.65 10.49 12.33
CA GLU A 83 15.03 10.96 13.56
C GLU A 83 13.77 10.16 13.90
N SER A 84 13.57 9.90 15.18
CA SER A 84 12.35 9.27 15.68
C SER A 84 11.16 10.23 15.59
N VAL A 85 10.02 9.73 15.10
CA VAL A 85 8.78 10.50 14.94
C VAL A 85 7.82 10.20 16.09
N ALA A 86 7.54 8.92 16.33
CA ALA A 86 6.64 8.45 17.38
C ALA A 86 6.93 6.98 17.70
N SER A 87 6.40 6.50 18.84
CA SER A 87 6.42 5.08 19.14
C SER A 87 5.05 4.44 18.87
N VAL A 88 5.07 3.15 18.56
CA VAL A 88 3.86 2.33 18.33
C VAL A 88 4.01 1.03 19.09
N LYS A 89 3.08 0.76 19.99
CA LYS A 89 2.95 -0.53 20.66
C LYS A 89 2.10 -1.43 19.77
N PHE A 90 2.73 -2.39 19.11
CA PHE A 90 2.06 -3.31 18.18
C PHE A 90 1.07 -4.23 18.89
N GLY A 91 0.15 -4.79 18.13
CA GLY A 91 -0.67 -5.92 18.57
C GLY A 91 0.16 -7.22 18.60
N ASP A 92 -0.35 -8.17 19.35
CA ASP A 92 0.13 -9.56 19.36
C ASP A 92 -0.93 -10.53 18.80
N VAL A 93 -0.73 -11.83 18.98
CA VAL A 93 -1.67 -12.85 18.51
C VAL A 93 -3.00 -12.80 19.28
N ASN A 94 -3.01 -12.41 20.55
CA ASN A 94 -4.24 -12.30 21.33
C ASN A 94 -5.05 -11.07 20.87
N ASP A 95 -4.38 -9.96 20.57
CA ASP A 95 -5.03 -8.80 19.95
C ASP A 95 -5.63 -9.15 18.59
N TYR A 96 -4.93 -9.96 17.79
CA TYR A 96 -5.43 -10.48 16.52
C TYR A 96 -6.70 -11.32 16.73
N GLU A 97 -6.71 -12.25 17.68
CA GLU A 97 -7.90 -13.07 18.00
C GLU A 97 -9.09 -12.19 18.42
N THR A 98 -8.83 -11.13 19.19
CA THR A 98 -9.87 -10.17 19.56
C THR A 98 -10.43 -9.43 18.33
N CYS A 99 -9.58 -9.06 17.38
CA CYS A 99 -10.03 -8.51 16.09
C CYS A 99 -10.98 -9.49 15.38
N LEU A 100 -10.59 -10.74 15.26
CA LEU A 100 -11.39 -11.77 14.58
C LEU A 100 -12.74 -12.01 15.25
N ALA A 101 -12.79 -12.05 16.59
CA ALA A 101 -14.03 -12.19 17.35
C ALA A 101 -14.99 -10.99 17.10
N ASN A 102 -14.46 -9.77 17.11
CA ASN A 102 -15.28 -8.58 16.82
C ASN A 102 -15.71 -8.48 15.35
N MET A 103 -14.88 -8.99 14.41
CA MET A 103 -15.27 -9.14 13.00
C MET A 103 -16.45 -10.11 12.85
N GLU A 104 -16.44 -11.22 13.60
CA GLU A 104 -17.53 -12.19 13.59
C GLU A 104 -18.84 -11.59 14.10
N GLU A 105 -18.81 -10.82 15.19
CA GLU A 105 -19.97 -10.08 15.67
C GLU A 105 -20.52 -9.07 14.64
N ALA A 106 -19.65 -8.50 13.80
CA ALA A 106 -20.03 -7.52 12.79
C ALA A 106 -20.54 -8.15 11.48
N GLU A 107 -20.12 -9.37 11.16
CA GLU A 107 -20.22 -9.99 9.84
C GLU A 107 -21.67 -10.07 9.34
N GLU A 108 -22.58 -10.68 10.11
CA GLU A 108 -23.96 -10.86 9.69
C GLU A 108 -24.68 -9.53 9.43
N SER A 109 -24.57 -8.59 10.35
CA SER A 109 -25.22 -7.27 10.23
C SER A 109 -24.70 -6.46 9.05
N TRP A 110 -23.38 -6.59 8.76
CA TRP A 110 -22.77 -5.93 7.61
C TRP A 110 -23.18 -6.57 6.29
N MET A 111 -23.16 -7.89 6.21
CA MET A 111 -23.60 -8.65 5.06
C MET A 111 -25.06 -8.36 4.69
N MET A 112 -25.93 -8.25 5.69
CA MET A 112 -27.36 -7.92 5.52
C MET A 112 -27.61 -6.43 5.20
N THR A 113 -26.62 -5.55 5.41
CA THR A 113 -26.73 -4.14 5.03
C THR A 113 -26.78 -4.05 3.49
N PRO A 114 -27.78 -3.41 2.86
CA PRO A 114 -27.88 -3.32 1.40
C PRO A 114 -26.62 -2.71 0.77
N ALA A 115 -26.18 -3.25 -0.38
CA ALA A 115 -24.95 -2.81 -1.04
C ALA A 115 -24.90 -1.30 -1.31
N PRO A 116 -26.00 -0.61 -1.77
CA PRO A 116 -25.99 0.85 -1.91
C PRO A 116 -25.77 1.62 -0.60
N VAL A 117 -26.20 1.07 0.54
CA VAL A 117 -25.96 1.67 1.87
C VAL A 117 -24.50 1.49 2.27
N ARG A 118 -23.92 0.31 2.03
CA ARG A 118 -22.47 0.07 2.20
C ARG A 118 -21.65 1.02 1.33
N GLY A 119 -22.08 1.19 0.05
CA GLY A 119 -21.46 2.13 -0.89
C GLY A 119 -21.49 3.58 -0.41
N ASP A 120 -22.58 4.03 0.23
CA ASP A 120 -22.65 5.37 0.80
C ASP A 120 -21.69 5.55 1.99
N ILE A 121 -21.53 4.54 2.84
CA ILE A 121 -20.55 4.57 3.93
C ILE A 121 -19.13 4.66 3.36
N VAL A 122 -18.81 3.90 2.30
CA VAL A 122 -17.50 3.99 1.62
C VAL A 122 -17.28 5.38 0.99
N ARG A 123 -18.32 5.98 0.40
CA ARG A 123 -18.27 7.38 -0.08
C ARG A 123 -17.98 8.36 1.05
N GLN A 124 -18.56 8.18 2.24
CA GLN A 124 -18.29 9.01 3.42
C GLN A 124 -16.84 8.85 3.89
N ILE A 125 -16.26 7.64 3.80
CA ILE A 125 -14.82 7.42 4.02
C ILE A 125 -14.00 8.26 3.02
N GLY A 126 -14.36 8.23 1.73
CA GLY A 126 -13.73 9.07 0.71
C GLY A 126 -13.80 10.57 1.02
N LEU A 127 -14.95 11.07 1.50
CA LEU A 127 -15.09 12.47 1.93
C LEU A 127 -14.20 12.78 3.14
N LYS A 128 -14.18 11.92 4.15
CA LYS A 128 -13.32 12.08 5.33
C LYS A 128 -11.83 12.13 4.95
N LEU A 129 -11.43 11.31 3.98
CA LEU A 129 -10.06 11.35 3.43
C LEU A 129 -9.78 12.64 2.66
N ARG A 130 -10.75 13.22 1.95
CA ARG A 130 -10.60 14.54 1.29
C ARG A 130 -10.32 15.64 2.29
N ASP A 131 -11.05 15.66 3.40
CA ASP A 131 -10.89 16.66 4.45
C ASP A 131 -9.51 16.58 5.13
N HIS A 132 -8.92 15.38 5.19
CA HIS A 132 -7.61 15.14 5.79
C HIS A 132 -6.48 14.88 4.78
N LYS A 133 -6.71 15.15 3.48
CA LYS A 133 -5.77 14.79 2.41
C LYS A 133 -4.39 15.42 2.59
N ASP A 134 -4.34 16.70 2.95
CA ASP A 134 -3.07 17.41 3.13
C ASP A 134 -2.25 16.84 4.30
N ASP A 135 -2.90 16.54 5.39
CA ASP A 135 -2.26 16.02 6.61
C ASP A 135 -1.80 14.56 6.41
N LEU A 136 -2.67 13.72 5.84
CA LEU A 136 -2.34 12.32 5.58
C LEU A 136 -1.27 12.20 4.50
N GLY A 137 -1.32 13.01 3.43
CA GLY A 137 -0.29 13.07 2.40
C GLY A 137 1.06 13.53 2.94
N ALA A 138 1.07 14.49 3.89
CA ALA A 138 2.29 14.91 4.58
C ALA A 138 2.84 13.80 5.47
N LEU A 139 1.99 13.04 6.17
CA LEU A 139 2.40 11.89 6.98
C LEU A 139 3.03 10.78 6.11
N ILE A 140 2.41 10.46 4.97
CA ILE A 140 2.96 9.49 4.01
C ILE A 140 4.35 9.92 3.54
N SER A 141 4.52 11.21 3.21
CA SER A 141 5.82 11.76 2.82
C SER A 141 6.85 11.66 3.94
N LEU A 142 6.44 11.96 5.18
CA LEU A 142 7.31 11.91 6.35
C LEU A 142 7.79 10.48 6.65
N GLU A 143 6.88 9.50 6.62
CA GLU A 143 7.17 8.13 7.04
C GLU A 143 7.81 7.30 5.91
N MET A 144 7.51 7.62 4.63
CA MET A 144 8.00 6.85 3.47
C MET A 144 9.11 7.52 2.67
N GLY A 145 9.41 8.78 2.92
CA GLY A 145 10.48 9.50 2.25
C GLY A 145 10.18 9.85 0.79
N LYS A 146 8.91 9.84 0.37
CA LYS A 146 8.50 10.32 -0.95
C LYS A 146 8.13 11.80 -0.92
N ILE A 147 8.11 12.46 -2.09
CA ILE A 147 7.73 13.88 -2.19
C ILE A 147 6.27 14.09 -1.80
N LYS A 148 5.93 15.28 -1.31
CA LYS A 148 4.57 15.58 -0.83
C LYS A 148 3.50 15.37 -1.90
N SER A 149 3.78 15.73 -3.15
CA SER A 149 2.84 15.54 -4.27
C SER A 149 2.49 14.05 -4.47
N GLU A 150 3.43 13.13 -4.28
CA GLU A 150 3.16 11.69 -4.34
C GLU A 150 2.39 11.21 -3.11
N GLY A 151 2.68 11.73 -1.91
CA GLY A 151 1.88 11.46 -0.72
C GLY A 151 0.42 11.89 -0.88
N LEU A 152 0.19 13.09 -1.45
CA LEU A 152 -1.15 13.58 -1.78
C LEU A 152 -1.84 12.74 -2.87
N GLY A 153 -1.08 12.31 -3.88
CA GLY A 153 -1.56 11.44 -4.95
C GLY A 153 -2.04 10.10 -4.42
N GLU A 154 -1.31 9.53 -3.45
CA GLU A 154 -1.67 8.26 -2.82
C GLU A 154 -2.99 8.34 -2.03
N VAL A 155 -3.23 9.43 -1.31
CA VAL A 155 -4.53 9.67 -0.67
C VAL A 155 -5.64 9.85 -1.71
N GLN A 156 -5.32 10.55 -2.84
CA GLN A 156 -6.27 10.71 -3.94
C GLN A 156 -6.68 9.37 -4.53
N GLU A 157 -5.75 8.43 -4.72
CA GLU A 157 -6.08 7.09 -5.20
C GLU A 157 -7.09 6.36 -4.31
N PHE A 158 -6.97 6.48 -2.97
CA PHE A 158 -7.98 5.91 -2.09
C PHE A 158 -9.34 6.60 -2.25
N ILE A 159 -9.36 7.93 -2.38
CA ILE A 159 -10.59 8.70 -2.61
C ILE A 159 -11.26 8.26 -3.91
N ASP A 160 -10.49 8.13 -5.00
CA ASP A 160 -11.00 7.71 -6.31
C ASP A 160 -11.57 6.28 -6.26
N MET A 161 -10.93 5.39 -5.50
CA MET A 161 -11.45 4.04 -5.28
C MET A 161 -12.72 4.02 -4.43
N ALA A 162 -12.85 4.92 -3.47
CA ALA A 162 -14.10 5.05 -2.70
C ALA A 162 -15.25 5.56 -3.59
N ASP A 163 -14.99 6.53 -4.47
CA ASP A 163 -15.95 7.02 -5.44
C ASP A 163 -16.37 5.93 -6.44
N LEU A 164 -15.41 5.17 -6.98
CA LEU A 164 -15.66 4.02 -7.86
C LEU A 164 -16.50 2.96 -7.15
N ALA A 165 -16.12 2.56 -5.94
CA ALA A 165 -16.81 1.55 -5.15
C ALA A 165 -18.27 1.96 -4.84
N CYS A 166 -18.49 3.24 -4.52
CA CYS A 166 -19.85 3.77 -4.34
C CYS A 166 -20.70 3.54 -5.60
N GLY A 167 -20.19 3.83 -6.80
CA GLY A 167 -20.88 3.54 -8.06
C GLY A 167 -21.11 2.04 -8.27
N MET A 168 -20.09 1.22 -8.04
CA MET A 168 -20.15 -0.24 -8.19
C MET A 168 -21.17 -0.88 -7.23
N SER A 169 -21.37 -0.32 -6.04
CA SER A 169 -22.33 -0.85 -5.06
C SER A 169 -23.77 -0.94 -5.58
N ARG A 170 -24.09 -0.18 -6.62
CA ARG A 170 -25.42 -0.15 -7.29
C ARG A 170 -25.47 -1.03 -8.54
N GLN A 171 -24.34 -1.61 -8.93
CA GLN A 171 -24.17 -2.37 -10.17
C GLN A 171 -23.47 -3.71 -9.90
N LEU A 172 -23.55 -4.24 -8.68
CA LEU A 172 -23.00 -5.57 -8.38
C LEU A 172 -23.62 -6.58 -9.35
N PRO A 173 -22.80 -7.34 -10.09
CA PRO A 173 -23.29 -8.16 -11.19
C PRO A 173 -24.12 -9.35 -10.68
N GLY A 174 -24.94 -9.86 -11.58
CA GLY A 174 -25.73 -11.05 -11.44
C GLY A 174 -26.57 -11.23 -12.69
N GLN A 175 -26.96 -12.43 -13.00
CA GLN A 175 -27.72 -12.75 -14.20
C GLN A 175 -29.08 -13.34 -13.86
N VAL A 176 -30.06 -13.04 -14.68
CA VAL A 176 -31.33 -13.79 -14.74
C VAL A 176 -31.19 -14.77 -15.89
N LEU A 177 -31.25 -16.05 -15.59
CA LEU A 177 -31.05 -17.12 -16.56
C LEU A 177 -32.39 -17.85 -16.79
N PRO A 178 -32.67 -18.28 -18.03
CA PRO A 178 -33.85 -19.11 -18.31
C PRO A 178 -33.66 -20.51 -17.65
N SER A 179 -34.77 -21.09 -17.21
CA SER A 179 -34.79 -22.46 -16.70
C SER A 179 -35.40 -23.39 -17.76
N GLU A 180 -34.94 -24.63 -17.80
CA GLU A 180 -35.55 -25.72 -18.55
C GLU A 180 -36.83 -26.23 -17.90
N ARG A 181 -37.17 -25.75 -16.68
CA ARG A 181 -38.41 -26.12 -15.98
C ARG A 181 -39.48 -25.07 -16.14
N GLU A 182 -40.70 -25.49 -16.36
CA GLU A 182 -41.89 -24.60 -16.42
C GLU A 182 -42.04 -23.82 -15.10
N GLU A 183 -42.43 -22.56 -15.20
CA GLU A 183 -42.64 -21.64 -14.06
C GLU A 183 -41.41 -21.40 -13.15
N HIS A 184 -40.19 -21.65 -13.66
CA HIS A 184 -38.95 -21.41 -12.91
C HIS A 184 -38.10 -20.36 -13.61
N ALA A 185 -37.43 -19.51 -12.80
CA ALA A 185 -36.36 -18.64 -13.21
C ALA A 185 -35.13 -18.90 -12.34
N MET A 186 -33.93 -18.75 -12.91
CA MET A 186 -32.68 -18.86 -12.19
C MET A 186 -32.07 -17.47 -12.02
N LEU A 187 -31.58 -17.18 -10.82
CA LEU A 187 -30.88 -15.95 -10.50
C LEU A 187 -29.46 -16.29 -10.08
N GLU A 188 -28.47 -15.64 -10.72
CA GLU A 188 -27.12 -15.64 -10.22
C GLU A 188 -26.98 -14.48 -9.21
N CYS A 189 -26.53 -14.81 -8.01
CA CYS A 189 -26.27 -13.83 -6.95
C CYS A 189 -24.87 -14.01 -6.38
N TRP A 190 -24.12 -12.94 -6.27
CA TRP A 190 -22.83 -12.94 -5.61
C TRP A 190 -22.99 -12.64 -4.13
N ASN A 191 -22.55 -13.58 -3.30
CA ASN A 191 -22.59 -13.47 -1.85
C ASN A 191 -21.23 -12.99 -1.32
N PRO A 192 -21.18 -12.27 -0.18
CA PRO A 192 -19.95 -11.95 0.51
C PRO A 192 -19.11 -13.20 0.82
N LEU A 193 -17.79 -13.06 0.80
CA LEU A 193 -16.88 -14.13 1.20
C LEU A 193 -16.80 -14.30 2.71
N GLY A 194 -17.13 -13.26 3.46
CA GLY A 194 -17.01 -13.19 4.92
C GLY A 194 -15.79 -12.40 5.38
N LYS A 195 -14.91 -13.02 6.18
CA LYS A 195 -13.72 -12.36 6.73
C LYS A 195 -12.57 -12.35 5.73
N ILE A 196 -11.94 -11.20 5.53
CA ILE A 196 -10.83 -10.97 4.59
C ILE A 196 -9.60 -10.46 5.33
N GLY A 197 -8.43 -11.00 4.99
CA GLY A 197 -7.14 -10.50 5.46
C GLY A 197 -6.47 -9.61 4.40
N ILE A 198 -5.96 -8.45 4.81
CA ILE A 198 -5.21 -7.54 3.95
C ILE A 198 -3.81 -7.36 4.54
N ILE A 199 -2.77 -7.66 3.77
CA ILE A 199 -1.38 -7.40 4.11
C ILE A 199 -0.82 -6.45 3.06
N SER A 200 -0.51 -5.21 3.45
CA SER A 200 0.00 -4.20 2.54
C SER A 200 1.49 -3.93 2.73
N ALA A 201 2.16 -3.53 1.64
CA ALA A 201 3.56 -3.16 1.64
C ALA A 201 3.76 -1.71 2.12
N PHE A 202 5.02 -1.37 2.43
CA PHE A 202 5.39 -0.07 3.00
C PHE A 202 5.31 1.09 2.00
N ASN A 203 5.52 0.82 0.72
CA ASN A 203 5.75 1.85 -0.31
C ASN A 203 4.48 2.63 -0.71
N PHE A 204 3.30 2.03 -0.54
CA PHE A 204 2.00 2.66 -0.76
C PHE A 204 1.05 2.33 0.41
N PRO A 205 1.34 2.85 1.62
CA PRO A 205 0.63 2.47 2.84
C PRO A 205 -0.84 2.88 2.87
N CYS A 206 -1.21 3.90 2.11
CA CYS A 206 -2.57 4.41 2.02
C CYS A 206 -3.33 3.83 0.84
N ALA A 207 -2.81 3.96 -0.37
CA ALA A 207 -3.51 3.59 -1.60
C ALA A 207 -3.82 2.10 -1.67
N VAL A 208 -2.83 1.23 -1.42
CA VAL A 208 -3.03 -0.24 -1.53
C VAL A 208 -4.08 -0.75 -0.55
N HIS A 209 -4.10 -0.25 0.69
CA HIS A 209 -5.17 -0.57 1.61
C HIS A 209 -6.51 -0.02 1.10
N GLY A 210 -6.51 1.20 0.57
CA GLY A 210 -7.70 1.84 0.01
C GLY A 210 -8.35 1.06 -1.13
N TRP A 211 -7.54 0.54 -2.07
CA TRP A 211 -8.05 -0.29 -3.17
C TRP A 211 -8.78 -1.53 -2.65
N ASN A 212 -8.16 -2.22 -1.69
CA ASN A 212 -8.75 -3.41 -1.09
C ASN A 212 -10.00 -3.09 -0.27
N THR A 213 -9.90 -2.10 0.63
CA THR A 213 -10.96 -1.73 1.57
C THR A 213 -12.22 -1.27 0.86
N SER A 214 -12.10 -0.38 -0.13
CA SER A 214 -13.26 0.17 -0.84
C SER A 214 -14.11 -0.92 -1.50
N VAL A 215 -13.46 -1.82 -2.23
CA VAL A 215 -14.15 -2.92 -2.91
C VAL A 215 -14.66 -3.97 -1.91
N ASN A 216 -13.82 -4.30 -0.92
CA ASN A 216 -14.17 -5.30 0.09
C ASN A 216 -15.44 -4.93 0.87
N LEU A 217 -15.52 -3.68 1.31
CA LEU A 217 -16.65 -3.21 2.12
C LEU A 217 -17.97 -3.19 1.33
N ILE A 218 -17.96 -2.74 0.07
CA ILE A 218 -19.20 -2.78 -0.72
C ILE A 218 -19.69 -4.19 -1.02
N CYS A 219 -18.76 -5.16 -1.10
CA CYS A 219 -19.10 -6.58 -1.25
C CYS A 219 -19.71 -7.20 0.02
N GLY A 220 -19.72 -6.48 1.15
CA GLY A 220 -20.33 -6.94 2.40
C GLY A 220 -19.41 -7.82 3.26
N ASN A 221 -18.12 -7.80 2.99
CA ASN A 221 -17.13 -8.51 3.80
C ASN A 221 -16.62 -7.66 4.96
N THR A 222 -16.18 -8.30 6.04
CA THR A 222 -15.37 -7.67 7.08
C THR A 222 -13.88 -7.86 6.79
N GLN A 223 -13.02 -7.03 7.39
CA GLN A 223 -11.60 -7.11 7.11
C GLN A 223 -10.71 -6.90 8.34
N ILE A 224 -9.57 -7.59 8.34
CA ILE A 224 -8.43 -7.30 9.20
C ILE A 224 -7.25 -6.84 8.34
N TRP A 225 -6.70 -5.68 8.68
CA TRP A 225 -5.55 -5.11 8.00
C TRP A 225 -4.28 -5.26 8.82
N LYS A 226 -3.21 -5.73 8.17
CA LYS A 226 -1.85 -5.65 8.67
C LYS A 226 -1.01 -4.83 7.70
N GLY A 227 -0.74 -3.59 8.05
CA GLY A 227 0.20 -2.72 7.32
C GLY A 227 1.66 -3.13 7.53
N ALA A 228 2.56 -2.54 6.77
CA ALA A 228 3.99 -2.71 7.00
C ALA A 228 4.41 -1.97 8.30
N SER A 229 5.36 -2.55 9.03
CA SER A 229 5.85 -1.98 10.30
C SER A 229 6.46 -0.58 10.12
N SER A 230 7.12 -0.34 8.97
CA SER A 230 7.76 0.95 8.66
C SER A 230 6.79 2.06 8.27
N SER A 231 5.50 1.76 8.08
CA SER A 231 4.43 2.71 7.77
C SER A 231 3.28 2.62 8.77
N SER A 232 3.60 2.36 10.01
CA SER A 232 2.62 2.11 11.08
C SER A 232 1.80 3.33 11.45
N LEU A 233 2.38 4.54 11.39
CA LEU A 233 1.66 5.77 11.70
C LEU A 233 0.60 6.09 10.65
N VAL A 234 0.91 5.90 9.36
CA VAL A 234 -0.08 6.03 8.28
C VAL A 234 -1.22 5.04 8.49
N SER A 235 -0.90 3.77 8.83
CA SER A 235 -1.92 2.74 9.06
C SER A 235 -2.84 3.12 10.22
N ILE A 236 -2.31 3.62 11.33
CA ILE A 236 -3.09 4.05 12.48
C ILE A 236 -3.97 5.26 12.14
N ALA A 237 -3.39 6.30 11.51
CA ALA A 237 -4.12 7.51 11.14
C ALA A 237 -5.29 7.20 10.20
N GLN A 238 -5.04 6.41 9.17
CA GLN A 238 -6.06 6.00 8.21
C GLN A 238 -7.17 5.18 8.86
N THR A 239 -6.82 4.23 9.74
CA THR A 239 -7.80 3.42 10.46
C THR A 239 -8.67 4.27 11.39
N LYS A 240 -8.11 5.32 12.02
CA LYS A 240 -8.90 6.26 12.84
C LYS A 240 -9.98 6.95 12.00
N LEU A 241 -9.62 7.47 10.82
CA LEU A 241 -10.56 8.12 9.93
C LEU A 241 -11.67 7.17 9.45
N ILE A 242 -11.33 5.93 9.13
CA ILE A 242 -12.31 4.90 8.74
C ILE A 242 -13.22 4.52 9.91
N ALA A 243 -12.66 4.31 11.09
CA ALA A 243 -13.40 3.93 12.29
C ALA A 243 -14.41 5.00 12.71
N GLU A 244 -14.04 6.28 12.64
CA GLU A 244 -14.97 7.40 12.88
C GLU A 244 -16.18 7.32 11.96
N VAL A 245 -15.98 7.15 10.64
CA VAL A 245 -17.10 7.07 9.68
C VAL A 245 -17.99 5.86 9.96
N ILE A 246 -17.40 4.70 10.29
CA ILE A 246 -18.17 3.49 10.63
C ILE A 246 -19.02 3.74 11.88
N GLN A 247 -18.45 4.37 12.92
CA GLN A 247 -19.14 4.71 14.17
C GLN A 247 -20.24 5.77 13.96
N ASP A 248 -19.99 6.81 13.18
CA ASP A 248 -20.95 7.86 12.84
C ASP A 248 -22.20 7.29 12.11
N ASN A 249 -22.04 6.19 11.42
CA ASN A 249 -23.12 5.45 10.79
C ASN A 249 -23.76 4.38 11.69
N ASN A 250 -23.44 4.37 12.98
CA ASN A 250 -23.92 3.39 13.97
C ASN A 250 -23.65 1.93 13.55
N LYS A 251 -22.51 1.69 12.90
CA LYS A 251 -22.08 0.36 12.49
C LYS A 251 -21.04 -0.20 13.45
N ASN A 252 -20.99 -1.54 13.55
CA ASN A 252 -19.99 -2.22 14.36
C ASN A 252 -18.58 -1.99 13.80
N GLY A 253 -17.65 -1.52 14.61
CA GLY A 253 -16.27 -1.23 14.22
C GLY A 253 -15.48 -2.47 13.77
N GLY A 254 -15.92 -3.68 14.11
CA GLY A 254 -15.36 -4.94 13.65
C GLY A 254 -15.44 -5.14 12.12
N ILE A 255 -16.18 -4.29 11.41
CA ILE A 255 -16.21 -4.28 9.94
C ILE A 255 -14.82 -4.02 9.35
N ALA A 256 -14.01 -3.15 10.00
CA ALA A 256 -12.67 -2.80 9.54
C ALA A 256 -11.71 -2.69 10.73
N THR A 257 -10.94 -3.73 10.97
CA THR A 257 -9.95 -3.82 12.06
C THR A 257 -8.52 -3.65 11.55
N LEU A 258 -7.62 -3.25 12.44
CA LEU A 258 -6.18 -3.15 12.21
C LEU A 258 -5.43 -3.95 13.26
N CYS A 259 -4.49 -4.79 12.87
CA CYS A 259 -3.53 -5.39 13.78
C CYS A 259 -2.11 -5.23 13.24
N GLN A 260 -1.43 -4.16 13.67
CA GLN A 260 -0.01 -3.97 13.37
C GLN A 260 0.83 -4.94 14.19
N GLY A 261 1.77 -5.59 13.52
CA GLY A 261 2.65 -6.55 14.17
C GLY A 261 3.72 -7.08 13.23
N PRO A 262 4.71 -7.84 13.78
CA PRO A 262 5.74 -8.45 12.96
C PRO A 262 5.15 -9.43 11.91
N GLY A 263 5.80 -9.52 10.75
CA GLY A 263 5.42 -10.47 9.70
C GLY A 263 5.51 -11.93 10.16
N SER A 264 6.49 -12.24 11.01
CA SER A 264 6.75 -13.58 11.54
C SER A 264 5.78 -14.05 12.65
N SER A 265 4.95 -13.15 13.19
CA SER A 265 3.92 -13.48 14.19
C SER A 265 2.53 -13.12 13.64
N VAL A 266 2.04 -11.91 13.83
CA VAL A 266 0.72 -11.48 13.36
C VAL A 266 0.52 -11.74 11.86
N GLY A 267 1.56 -11.48 11.03
CA GLY A 267 1.49 -11.76 9.59
C GLY A 267 1.35 -13.24 9.27
N GLN A 268 2.10 -14.10 9.95
CA GLN A 268 2.03 -15.54 9.74
C GLN A 268 0.69 -16.10 10.24
N THR A 269 0.24 -15.67 11.43
CA THR A 269 -1.08 -16.06 11.96
C THR A 269 -2.20 -15.73 10.97
N LEU A 270 -2.17 -14.52 10.39
CA LEU A 270 -3.17 -14.08 9.42
C LEU A 270 -3.17 -14.94 8.14
N ILE A 271 -2.00 -15.37 7.67
CA ILE A 271 -1.87 -16.20 6.46
C ILE A 271 -2.43 -17.62 6.70
N ASP A 272 -2.18 -18.17 7.89
CA ASP A 272 -2.53 -19.55 8.23
C ASP A 272 -3.98 -19.69 8.72
N ASP A 273 -4.66 -18.60 9.03
CA ASP A 273 -6.00 -18.60 9.61
C ASP A 273 -7.09 -18.99 8.59
N GLU A 274 -7.71 -20.16 8.78
CA GLU A 274 -8.76 -20.71 7.91
C GLU A 274 -10.07 -19.91 7.94
N ARG A 275 -10.27 -19.08 8.96
CA ARG A 275 -11.44 -18.18 9.07
C ARG A 275 -11.41 -17.09 8.02
N LEU A 276 -10.21 -16.70 7.55
CA LEU A 276 -10.01 -15.70 6.49
C LEU A 276 -10.13 -16.37 5.12
N LYS A 277 -11.20 -16.08 4.40
CA LYS A 277 -11.51 -16.74 3.11
C LYS A 277 -10.67 -16.23 1.94
N LEU A 278 -10.14 -15.01 2.06
CA LEU A 278 -9.25 -14.41 1.08
C LEU A 278 -8.15 -13.64 1.80
N ILE A 279 -6.93 -13.75 1.29
CA ILE A 279 -5.79 -12.91 1.68
C ILE A 279 -5.37 -12.06 0.49
N SER A 280 -5.49 -10.74 0.63
CA SER A 280 -4.84 -9.81 -0.29
C SER A 280 -3.45 -9.47 0.25
N PHE A 281 -2.42 -9.81 -0.49
CA PHE A 281 -1.03 -9.61 -0.11
C PHE A 281 -0.30 -8.76 -1.14
N THR A 282 0.31 -7.68 -0.69
CA THR A 282 1.24 -6.86 -1.47
C THR A 282 2.62 -6.89 -0.82
N GLY A 283 3.64 -7.33 -1.58
CA GLY A 283 4.99 -7.42 -1.03
C GLY A 283 6.00 -8.09 -1.96
N SER A 284 7.05 -8.71 -1.40
CA SER A 284 8.07 -9.39 -2.19
C SER A 284 7.54 -10.69 -2.82
N SER A 285 8.06 -11.04 -4.00
CA SER A 285 7.69 -12.29 -4.69
C SER A 285 8.02 -13.54 -3.89
N SER A 286 9.10 -13.51 -3.07
CA SER A 286 9.47 -14.65 -2.21
C SER A 286 8.43 -14.90 -1.12
N ILE A 287 7.97 -13.85 -0.43
CA ILE A 287 6.91 -13.98 0.58
C ILE A 287 5.57 -14.27 -0.08
N GLY A 288 5.28 -13.65 -1.23
CA GLY A 288 4.06 -13.96 -1.99
C GLY A 288 3.91 -15.43 -2.36
N LYS A 289 5.03 -16.10 -2.68
CA LYS A 289 5.04 -17.56 -2.90
C LYS A 289 4.65 -18.33 -1.65
N THR A 290 5.15 -17.92 -0.48
CA THR A 290 4.78 -18.53 0.81
C THR A 290 3.29 -18.34 1.08
N VAL A 291 2.79 -17.09 0.92
CA VAL A 291 1.36 -16.76 1.08
C VAL A 291 0.50 -17.63 0.17
N ALA A 292 0.85 -17.69 -1.13
CA ALA A 292 0.12 -18.52 -2.10
C ALA A 292 0.05 -19.98 -1.66
N SER A 293 1.17 -20.56 -1.22
CA SER A 293 1.24 -21.97 -0.81
C SER A 293 0.41 -22.25 0.46
N SER A 294 0.57 -21.42 1.51
CA SER A 294 -0.20 -21.56 2.75
C SER A 294 -1.70 -21.43 2.53
N VAL A 295 -2.12 -20.36 1.86
CA VAL A 295 -3.54 -20.05 1.66
C VAL A 295 -4.20 -21.09 0.73
N SER A 296 -3.53 -21.50 -0.35
CA SER A 296 -4.04 -22.54 -1.24
C SER A 296 -4.13 -23.90 -0.53
N GLY A 297 -3.21 -24.21 0.39
CA GLY A 297 -3.22 -25.44 1.17
C GLY A 297 -4.47 -25.61 2.02
N ARG A 298 -5.14 -24.52 2.40
CA ARG A 298 -6.40 -24.51 3.14
C ARG A 298 -7.62 -24.11 2.29
N PHE A 299 -7.50 -24.20 0.96
CA PHE A 299 -8.53 -23.82 -0.02
C PHE A 299 -8.97 -22.33 0.06
N GLY A 300 -8.17 -21.46 0.67
CA GLY A 300 -8.38 -20.01 0.67
C GLY A 300 -8.04 -19.39 -0.68
N ARG A 301 -8.47 -18.15 -0.89
CA ARG A 301 -8.19 -17.37 -2.09
C ARG A 301 -7.09 -16.34 -1.83
N THR A 302 -6.32 -16.00 -2.86
CA THR A 302 -5.31 -14.95 -2.78
C THR A 302 -5.46 -13.93 -3.89
N ILE A 303 -5.17 -12.65 -3.56
CA ILE A 303 -4.82 -11.59 -4.50
C ILE A 303 -3.38 -11.24 -4.18
N LEU A 304 -2.49 -11.34 -5.18
CA LEU A 304 -1.05 -11.19 -4.98
C LEU A 304 -0.53 -10.06 -5.87
N GLU A 305 -0.11 -8.97 -5.23
CA GLU A 305 0.60 -7.86 -5.85
C GLU A 305 2.07 -7.92 -5.46
N LEU A 306 2.93 -8.28 -6.40
CA LEU A 306 4.31 -8.67 -6.10
C LEU A 306 5.33 -7.76 -6.79
N GLY A 307 6.62 -7.98 -6.50
CA GLY A 307 7.70 -7.24 -7.10
C GLY A 307 7.93 -7.59 -8.57
N GLY A 308 8.71 -6.76 -9.25
CA GLY A 308 9.09 -6.95 -10.64
C GLY A 308 10.55 -6.57 -10.89
N ASN A 309 11.06 -6.96 -12.06
CA ASN A 309 12.34 -6.55 -12.61
C ASN A 309 12.11 -5.85 -13.94
N ASN A 310 11.45 -4.70 -13.88
CA ASN A 310 10.86 -4.00 -15.02
C ASN A 310 11.91 -3.42 -15.95
N ALA A 311 11.60 -3.40 -17.24
CA ALA A 311 12.49 -2.90 -18.27
C ALA A 311 11.80 -1.87 -19.17
N VAL A 312 12.58 -0.92 -19.67
CA VAL A 312 12.23 -0.05 -20.80
C VAL A 312 13.21 -0.36 -21.93
N ILE A 313 12.68 -0.52 -23.12
CA ILE A 313 13.45 -0.71 -24.35
C ILE A 313 13.26 0.54 -25.20
N VAL A 314 14.37 1.17 -25.62
CA VAL A 314 14.35 2.37 -26.45
C VAL A 314 15.07 2.06 -27.76
N MET A 315 14.34 2.11 -28.86
CA MET A 315 14.84 1.87 -30.21
C MET A 315 15.39 3.16 -30.83
N ASP A 316 16.09 3.06 -31.94
CA ASP A 316 16.76 4.19 -32.61
C ASP A 316 15.79 5.19 -33.26
N ASP A 317 14.54 4.80 -33.48
CA ASP A 317 13.46 5.62 -34.00
C ASP A 317 12.55 6.24 -32.91
N ALA A 318 12.88 6.00 -31.63
CA ALA A 318 12.09 6.53 -30.52
C ALA A 318 12.23 8.05 -30.37
N ASP A 319 11.17 8.71 -29.89
CA ASP A 319 11.25 10.08 -29.40
C ASP A 319 12.11 10.12 -28.12
N ILE A 320 13.31 10.68 -28.25
CA ILE A 320 14.31 10.69 -27.18
C ILE A 320 13.86 11.52 -25.97
N GLU A 321 13.14 12.62 -26.18
CA GLU A 321 12.71 13.52 -25.08
C GLU A 321 11.63 12.83 -24.24
N VAL A 322 10.64 12.25 -24.89
CA VAL A 322 9.59 11.46 -24.23
C VAL A 322 10.19 10.26 -23.51
N ALA A 323 11.09 9.52 -24.18
CA ALA A 323 11.75 8.37 -23.58
C ALA A 323 12.59 8.73 -22.36
N LEU A 324 13.36 9.85 -22.43
CA LEU A 324 14.22 10.32 -21.35
C LEU A 324 13.41 10.72 -20.10
N SER A 325 12.35 11.51 -20.28
CA SER A 325 11.47 11.94 -19.18
C SER A 325 10.77 10.76 -18.53
N SER A 326 10.28 9.80 -19.35
CA SER A 326 9.63 8.59 -18.87
C SER A 326 10.59 7.69 -18.11
N VAL A 327 11.81 7.49 -18.60
CA VAL A 327 12.86 6.70 -17.92
C VAL A 327 13.25 7.34 -16.57
N LEU A 328 13.43 8.65 -16.54
CA LEU A 328 13.76 9.38 -15.32
C LEU A 328 12.67 9.21 -14.26
N PHE A 329 11.40 9.45 -14.63
CA PHE A 329 10.27 9.26 -13.73
C PHE A 329 10.13 7.80 -13.27
N ALA A 330 10.21 6.85 -14.20
CA ALA A 330 10.07 5.42 -13.89
C ALA A 330 11.16 4.90 -12.95
N ALA A 331 12.36 5.49 -12.98
CA ALA A 331 13.48 5.08 -12.13
C ALA A 331 13.50 5.80 -10.78
N ALA A 332 13.20 7.11 -10.74
CA ALA A 332 13.36 7.95 -9.56
C ALA A 332 12.05 8.20 -8.78
N GLY A 333 10.89 8.07 -9.43
CA GLY A 333 9.59 8.25 -8.80
C GLY A 333 9.42 7.36 -7.56
N THR A 334 8.76 7.89 -6.52
CA THR A 334 8.57 7.23 -5.21
C THR A 334 9.91 6.77 -4.60
N ALA A 335 10.97 7.55 -4.79
CA ALA A 335 12.33 7.21 -4.36
C ALA A 335 12.80 5.81 -4.86
N GLY A 336 12.33 5.37 -6.04
CA GLY A 336 12.63 4.06 -6.61
C GLY A 336 11.97 2.88 -5.90
N GLN A 337 10.92 3.13 -5.10
CA GLN A 337 10.30 2.12 -4.23
C GLN A 337 8.99 1.55 -4.80
N ARG A 338 8.79 1.53 -6.12
CA ARG A 338 7.61 0.91 -6.75
C ARG A 338 7.89 -0.53 -7.17
N CYS A 339 6.85 -1.35 -7.18
CA CYS A 339 6.87 -2.65 -7.86
C CYS A 339 7.14 -2.49 -9.36
N THR A 340 6.75 -1.34 -9.93
CA THR A 340 6.93 -0.94 -11.34
C THR A 340 8.18 -0.11 -11.60
N THR A 341 9.03 0.18 -10.59
CA THR A 341 10.27 0.95 -10.78
C THR A 341 11.12 0.34 -11.88
N LEU A 342 11.60 1.18 -12.80
CA LEU A 342 12.52 0.78 -13.85
C LEU A 342 13.83 0.25 -13.25
N ARG A 343 14.15 -1.00 -13.57
CA ARG A 343 15.37 -1.68 -13.11
C ARG A 343 16.37 -1.90 -14.24
N ARG A 344 15.89 -2.01 -15.47
CA ARG A 344 16.69 -2.32 -16.64
C ARG A 344 16.32 -1.39 -17.78
N LEU A 345 17.30 -0.65 -18.30
CA LEU A 345 17.17 0.19 -19.47
C LEU A 345 17.96 -0.47 -20.62
N VAL A 346 17.27 -0.84 -21.67
CA VAL A 346 17.85 -1.46 -22.88
C VAL A 346 17.78 -0.43 -24.00
N LEU A 347 18.94 -0.01 -24.49
CA LEU A 347 19.06 1.02 -25.51
C LEU A 347 19.60 0.42 -26.81
N HIS A 348 19.03 0.85 -27.95
CA HIS A 348 19.61 0.56 -29.25
C HIS A 348 21.01 1.20 -29.36
N GLU A 349 21.97 0.50 -29.96
CA GLU A 349 23.39 0.90 -30.01
C GLU A 349 23.63 2.30 -30.58
N LYS A 350 22.88 2.69 -31.63
CA LYS A 350 23.00 4.00 -32.28
C LYS A 350 22.67 5.19 -31.40
N ILE A 351 21.83 5.00 -30.37
CA ILE A 351 21.39 6.08 -29.49
C ILE A 351 22.03 6.01 -28.10
N TYR A 352 22.80 4.96 -27.84
CA TYR A 352 23.30 4.64 -26.49
C TYR A 352 24.05 5.81 -25.84
N ASP A 353 25.10 6.31 -26.47
CA ASP A 353 25.94 7.37 -25.88
C ASP A 353 25.15 8.67 -25.68
N LYS A 354 24.36 9.07 -26.68
CA LYS A 354 23.52 10.28 -26.61
C LYS A 354 22.52 10.18 -25.48
N PHE A 355 21.81 9.04 -25.38
CA PHE A 355 20.78 8.84 -24.36
C PHE A 355 21.39 8.80 -22.95
N VAL A 356 22.46 8.02 -22.75
CA VAL A 356 23.13 7.91 -21.44
C VAL A 356 23.67 9.25 -20.97
N ASN A 357 24.30 10.05 -21.85
CA ASN A 357 24.79 11.38 -21.47
C ASN A 357 23.65 12.33 -21.06
N SER A 358 22.52 12.29 -21.77
CA SER A 358 21.34 13.08 -21.44
C SER A 358 20.73 12.62 -20.11
N LEU A 359 20.63 11.32 -19.88
CA LEU A 359 20.10 10.76 -18.63
C LEU A 359 20.98 11.11 -17.43
N VAL A 360 22.32 11.03 -17.56
CA VAL A 360 23.27 11.47 -16.53
C VAL A 360 23.08 12.95 -16.20
N SER A 361 22.87 13.78 -17.21
CA SER A 361 22.63 15.22 -17.03
C SER A 361 21.31 15.46 -16.30
N ALA A 362 20.24 14.75 -16.65
CA ALA A 362 18.96 14.81 -15.98
C ALA A 362 19.03 14.36 -14.50
N TYR A 363 19.78 13.32 -14.19
CA TYR A 363 20.00 12.90 -12.79
C TYR A 363 20.79 13.93 -11.97
N LYS A 364 21.72 14.69 -12.56
CA LYS A 364 22.50 15.71 -11.86
C LYS A 364 21.64 16.89 -11.36
N VAL A 365 20.55 17.21 -12.05
CA VAL A 365 19.62 18.27 -11.63
C VAL A 365 18.53 17.75 -10.68
N THR A 366 18.41 16.43 -10.53
CA THR A 366 17.49 15.82 -9.56
C THR A 366 18.10 15.96 -8.17
N SER A 367 17.48 16.75 -7.30
CA SER A 367 17.97 16.93 -5.93
C SER A 367 17.32 15.95 -4.97
N VAL A 368 18.13 15.28 -4.16
CA VAL A 368 17.67 14.49 -3.01
C VAL A 368 17.79 15.39 -1.78
N THR A 369 16.67 15.88 -1.25
CA THR A 369 16.65 16.75 -0.07
C THR A 369 16.50 15.93 1.20
N LYS A 370 17.13 16.40 2.30
CA LYS A 370 16.92 15.85 3.65
C LYS A 370 15.55 16.19 4.25
N THR A 371 14.76 17.01 3.55
CA THR A 371 13.43 17.42 3.98
C THR A 371 12.41 16.96 2.96
N THR A 372 11.73 15.87 3.27
CA THR A 372 10.63 15.30 2.45
C THR A 372 9.42 16.24 2.32
N LEU A 373 9.33 17.27 3.17
CA LEU A 373 8.24 18.25 3.21
C LEU A 373 8.55 19.58 2.51
N SER A 374 9.71 19.72 1.87
CA SER A 374 10.02 20.92 1.06
C SER A 374 9.04 20.99 -0.12
N LEU A 375 8.18 22.00 -0.09
CA LEU A 375 7.15 22.28 -1.09
C LEU A 375 7.71 22.72 -2.46
N THR A 376 9.03 22.78 -2.61
CA THR A 376 9.69 23.37 -3.77
C THR A 376 10.62 22.40 -4.49
N THR A 377 10.18 21.20 -4.75
CA THR A 377 10.77 20.46 -5.85
C THR A 377 9.70 20.34 -6.92
N ASN A 378 9.51 21.43 -7.65
CA ASN A 378 8.99 21.35 -8.99
C ASN A 378 9.93 20.42 -9.75
N MET A 379 9.57 19.13 -9.88
CA MET A 379 9.91 18.40 -11.08
C MET A 379 9.09 19.08 -12.19
N GLN A 380 9.47 20.30 -12.58
CA GLN A 380 9.10 20.79 -13.89
C GLN A 380 9.79 19.85 -14.87
N MET A 381 9.01 18.90 -15.36
CA MET A 381 9.34 18.24 -16.62
C MET A 381 9.20 19.33 -17.68
N CYS A 382 10.37 19.86 -18.12
CA CYS A 382 10.46 20.64 -19.35
C CYS A 382 10.22 19.73 -20.52
#